data_14a5dc90c14c0eaefcab664dd3deee17
#
_entry.id   14a5dc90c14c0eaefcab664dd3deee17
#
_cell.length_a   1.000
_cell.length_b   1.000
_cell.length_c   1.000
_cell.angle_alpha   90.00
_cell.angle_beta   90.00
_cell.angle_gamma   90.00
#
_symmetry.space_group_name_H-M   'P 1'
#
loop_
_entity.id
_entity.type
_entity.pdbx_description
1 polymer ?
#
loop_
_entity_poly.entity_id
_entity_poly.type
_entity_poly.pdbx_seq_one_letter_code
_entity_poly.pdbx_strand_id
1 'polypeptide(L)'
;MAVYKEEKTNTWRAVYRYTDWNGERKQTQKRGFKTKREAQAWEREQLNKTSADLDMTFKSFVDLYTADMKTRLKENTWATKEHIIRTKLLPYFGRLKMCNITAQQIITWQNEMMNHKDESGKPYSPVYLKTVHNQLSAIFNHAVRYYNLRENPCKKAGSMGKKKNREMMFWTKEQYLKFAEVMMDKPLSFYAFEMLYWCGIREGELLALTPADFDFEKRTVTINKSYQRLNGQDLITTPKTEKSNRVITMPQFLTEEI
;
A
#
# COMPACT_ATOMS: atom_id res chain seq x y z
N MET A 1 9.93 39.95 10.01
CA MET A 1 9.19 40.51 8.85
C MET A 1 10.18 41.30 8.01
N ALA A 2 10.30 40.93 6.74
CA ALA A 2 11.28 41.57 5.86
C ALA A 2 10.60 42.15 4.62
N VAL A 3 9.87 43.25 4.84
CA VAL A 3 9.27 44.06 3.78
C VAL A 3 10.01 45.39 3.68
N TYR A 4 10.51 45.69 2.48
CA TYR A 4 11.38 46.86 2.24
C TYR A 4 10.77 47.72 1.14
N LYS A 5 10.92 49.06 1.26
CA LYS A 5 10.56 50.01 0.23
C LYS A 5 11.68 50.13 -0.79
N GLU A 6 11.40 50.05 -2.07
CA GLU A 6 12.35 50.30 -3.16
C GLU A 6 12.20 51.76 -3.61
N GLU A 7 13.12 52.63 -3.24
CA GLU A 7 13.01 54.08 -3.51
C GLU A 7 13.02 54.43 -5.00
N LYS A 8 13.78 53.64 -5.81
CA LYS A 8 13.87 53.88 -7.28
C LYS A 8 12.56 53.64 -8.02
N THR A 9 11.71 52.75 -7.56
CA THR A 9 10.46 52.34 -8.23
C THR A 9 9.22 52.77 -7.43
N ASN A 10 9.43 53.35 -6.23
CA ASN A 10 8.39 53.70 -5.26
C ASN A 10 7.43 52.52 -4.97
N THR A 11 7.95 51.28 -5.04
CA THR A 11 7.20 50.03 -4.77
C THR A 11 7.76 49.33 -3.55
N TRP A 12 7.05 48.30 -3.10
CA TRP A 12 7.48 47.48 -1.96
C TRP A 12 7.94 46.10 -2.43
N ARG A 13 8.95 45.54 -1.76
CA ARG A 13 9.37 44.14 -1.91
C ARG A 13 9.22 43.40 -0.61
N ALA A 14 8.82 42.15 -0.70
CA ALA A 14 8.80 41.21 0.41
C ALA A 14 9.89 40.14 0.20
N VAL A 15 10.63 39.85 1.26
CA VAL A 15 11.65 38.80 1.29
C VAL A 15 11.19 37.75 2.31
N TYR A 16 10.98 36.54 1.86
CA TYR A 16 10.56 35.45 2.68
C TYR A 16 11.72 34.45 2.83
N ARG A 17 12.08 34.12 4.08
CA ARG A 17 13.12 33.14 4.42
C ARG A 17 12.47 31.94 5.09
N TYR A 18 12.85 30.76 4.66
CA TYR A 18 12.35 29.50 5.20
C TYR A 18 13.46 28.45 5.26
N THR A 19 13.24 27.45 6.11
CA THR A 19 14.08 26.27 6.15
C THR A 19 13.37 25.18 5.35
N ASP A 20 14.04 24.60 4.35
CA ASP A 20 13.46 23.51 3.59
C ASP A 20 13.44 22.20 4.40
N TRP A 21 12.91 21.16 3.79
CA TRP A 21 12.78 19.84 4.42
C TRP A 21 14.15 19.17 4.73
N ASN A 22 15.24 19.59 4.08
CA ASN A 22 16.62 19.16 4.37
C ASN A 22 17.26 19.94 5.51
N GLY A 23 16.57 20.92 6.09
CA GLY A 23 17.15 21.83 7.08
C GLY A 23 17.95 22.98 6.48
N GLU A 24 17.98 23.12 5.15
CA GLU A 24 18.69 24.23 4.48
C GLU A 24 17.87 25.52 4.52
N ARG A 25 18.55 26.63 4.83
CA ARG A 25 17.93 27.97 4.81
C ARG A 25 17.84 28.47 3.38
N LYS A 26 16.63 28.70 2.89
CA LYS A 26 16.32 29.29 1.59
C LYS A 26 15.60 30.62 1.73
N GLN A 27 15.68 31.41 0.68
CA GLN A 27 14.92 32.66 0.60
C GLN A 27 14.28 32.83 -0.78
N THR A 28 13.10 33.42 -0.78
CA THR A 28 12.42 33.89 -1.99
C THR A 28 12.00 35.34 -1.81
N GLN A 29 11.92 36.09 -2.90
CA GLN A 29 11.50 37.49 -2.88
C GLN A 29 10.52 37.81 -4.00
N LYS A 30 9.59 38.71 -3.71
CA LYS A 30 8.69 39.28 -4.71
C LYS A 30 8.72 40.79 -4.60
N ARG A 31 8.78 41.47 -5.74
CA ARG A 31 8.87 42.95 -5.87
C ARG A 31 7.63 43.49 -6.57
N GLY A 32 7.47 44.82 -6.54
CA GLY A 32 6.43 45.50 -7.31
C GLY A 32 5.08 45.61 -6.61
N PHE A 33 5.00 45.44 -5.29
CA PHE A 33 3.77 45.69 -4.54
C PHE A 33 3.52 47.20 -4.45
N LYS A 34 2.28 47.60 -4.68
CA LYS A 34 1.89 49.03 -4.62
C LYS A 34 1.88 49.53 -3.17
N THR A 35 1.56 48.69 -2.21
CA THR A 35 1.44 49.07 -0.80
C THR A 35 2.24 48.11 0.10
N LYS A 36 2.65 48.63 1.27
CA LYS A 36 3.27 47.82 2.33
C LYS A 36 2.35 46.69 2.80
N ARG A 37 1.04 46.97 2.84
CA ARG A 37 0.02 45.98 3.29
C ARG A 37 -0.07 44.79 2.32
N GLU A 38 0.00 45.03 1.00
CA GLU A 38 0.04 43.96 -0.01
C GLU A 38 1.30 43.10 0.13
N ALA A 39 2.47 43.72 0.32
CA ALA A 39 3.72 43.01 0.52
C ALA A 39 3.71 42.17 1.81
N GLN A 40 3.13 42.69 2.89
CA GLN A 40 2.96 41.95 4.15
C GLN A 40 1.93 40.83 4.03
N ALA A 41 0.84 41.04 3.29
CA ALA A 41 -0.16 40.00 3.04
C ALA A 41 0.45 38.84 2.25
N TRP A 42 1.26 39.14 1.22
CA TRP A 42 1.98 38.12 0.47
C TRP A 42 2.98 37.37 1.34
N GLU A 43 3.74 38.05 2.19
CA GLU A 43 4.69 37.40 3.14
C GLU A 43 3.95 36.44 4.08
N ARG A 44 2.82 36.87 4.67
CA ARG A 44 1.98 36.00 5.52
C ARG A 44 1.44 34.80 4.77
N GLU A 45 1.01 34.99 3.52
CA GLU A 45 0.55 33.90 2.68
C GLU A 45 1.66 32.90 2.39
N GLN A 46 2.91 33.37 2.12
CA GLN A 46 4.06 32.47 1.95
C GLN A 46 4.42 31.75 3.27
N LEU A 47 4.41 32.46 4.40
CA LEU A 47 4.60 31.85 5.72
C LEU A 47 3.59 30.73 5.99
N ASN A 48 2.32 30.97 5.70
CA ASN A 48 1.27 29.98 5.86
C ASN A 48 1.39 28.80 4.86
N LYS A 49 1.93 29.05 3.67
CA LYS A 49 2.21 28.00 2.67
C LYS A 49 3.43 27.15 3.04
N THR A 50 4.51 27.77 3.49
CA THR A 50 5.82 27.10 3.66
C THR A 50 5.99 26.45 5.03
N SER A 51 5.24 26.87 6.04
CA SER A 51 5.25 26.21 7.36
C SER A 51 4.63 24.80 7.34
N ALA A 52 4.10 24.37 6.18
CA ALA A 52 3.38 23.12 6.04
C ALA A 52 3.64 22.37 4.70
N ASP A 53 4.48 22.88 3.80
CA ASP A 53 4.52 22.31 2.45
C ASP A 53 5.81 21.53 2.17
N LEU A 54 5.63 20.25 1.98
CA LEU A 54 6.65 19.30 1.53
C LEU A 54 7.05 19.65 0.08
N ASP A 55 8.08 20.48 -0.10
CA ASP A 55 8.54 20.97 -1.42
C ASP A 55 9.50 19.99 -2.12
N MET A 56 9.21 18.68 -2.00
CA MET A 56 9.93 17.64 -2.74
C MET A 56 9.02 16.95 -3.74
N THR A 57 9.63 16.25 -4.71
CA THR A 57 8.87 15.45 -5.67
C THR A 57 8.23 14.24 -5.00
N PHE A 58 7.13 13.76 -5.57
CA PHE A 58 6.48 12.52 -5.11
C PHE A 58 7.48 11.34 -5.14
N LYS A 59 8.35 11.26 -6.17
CA LYS A 59 9.40 10.23 -6.24
C LYS A 59 10.34 10.31 -5.05
N SER A 60 10.90 11.49 -4.75
CA SER A 60 11.80 11.66 -3.60
C SER A 60 11.10 11.34 -2.27
N PHE A 61 9.81 11.67 -2.15
CA PHE A 61 9.04 11.30 -0.97
C PHE A 61 8.81 9.79 -0.87
N VAL A 62 8.58 9.10 -1.99
CA VAL A 62 8.46 7.64 -2.03
C VAL A 62 9.74 6.96 -1.53
N ASP A 63 10.92 7.52 -1.80
CA ASP A 63 12.19 6.99 -1.29
C ASP A 63 12.23 7.07 0.25
N LEU A 64 11.81 8.20 0.84
CA LEU A 64 11.66 8.34 2.30
C LEU A 64 10.61 7.39 2.88
N TYR A 65 9.42 7.34 2.25
CA TYR A 65 8.36 6.42 2.64
C TYR A 65 8.83 4.95 2.62
N THR A 66 9.65 4.59 1.64
CA THR A 66 10.24 3.26 1.51
C THR A 66 11.20 2.98 2.67
N ALA A 67 12.10 3.91 2.98
CA ALA A 67 13.02 3.77 4.11
C ALA A 67 12.28 3.60 5.44
N ASP A 68 11.20 4.36 5.66
CA ASP A 68 10.41 4.30 6.89
C ASP A 68 9.58 3.03 7.02
N MET A 69 9.08 2.48 5.91
CA MET A 69 8.05 1.43 5.93
C MET A 69 8.55 0.04 5.61
N LYS A 70 9.63 -0.11 4.81
CA LYS A 70 10.12 -1.40 4.35
C LYS A 70 10.47 -2.35 5.49
N THR A 71 11.15 -1.84 6.52
CA THR A 71 11.56 -2.62 7.70
C THR A 71 10.41 -2.97 8.64
N ARG A 72 9.27 -2.27 8.54
CA ARG A 72 8.10 -2.46 9.42
C ARG A 72 7.06 -3.41 8.84
N LEU A 73 7.22 -3.82 7.60
CA LEU A 73 6.25 -4.65 6.88
C LEU A 73 6.85 -6.01 6.53
N LYS A 74 6.00 -7.03 6.49
CA LYS A 74 6.39 -8.32 5.94
C LYS A 74 6.76 -8.17 4.47
N GLU A 75 7.75 -8.92 4.02
CA GLU A 75 8.34 -8.82 2.68
C GLU A 75 7.30 -8.91 1.55
N ASN A 76 6.37 -9.87 1.62
CA ASN A 76 5.29 -10.00 0.63
C ASN A 76 4.33 -8.78 0.60
N THR A 77 4.07 -8.18 1.77
CA THR A 77 3.25 -6.96 1.85
C THR A 77 3.98 -5.80 1.21
N TRP A 78 5.29 -5.68 1.45
CA TRP A 78 6.11 -4.66 0.84
C TRP A 78 6.21 -4.84 -0.68
N ALA A 79 6.49 -6.04 -1.17
CA ALA A 79 6.58 -6.34 -2.60
C ALA A 79 5.32 -5.93 -3.38
N THR A 80 4.13 -6.20 -2.82
CA THR A 80 2.86 -5.76 -3.42
C THR A 80 2.74 -4.25 -3.48
N LYS A 81 3.11 -3.55 -2.38
CA LYS A 81 3.10 -2.08 -2.32
C LYS A 81 4.08 -1.46 -3.30
N GLU A 82 5.31 -1.97 -3.32
CA GLU A 82 6.38 -1.51 -4.22
C GLU A 82 5.99 -1.67 -5.69
N HIS A 83 5.39 -2.81 -6.05
CA HIS A 83 4.87 -3.02 -7.40
C HIS A 83 3.84 -1.96 -7.80
N ILE A 84 2.85 -1.69 -6.95
CA ILE A 84 1.84 -0.65 -7.19
C ILE A 84 2.48 0.72 -7.32
N ILE A 85 3.38 1.07 -6.40
CA ILE A 85 4.08 2.36 -6.41
C ILE A 85 4.83 2.53 -7.72
N ARG A 86 5.64 1.55 -8.10
CA ARG A 86 6.48 1.60 -9.29
C ARG A 86 5.67 1.66 -10.58
N THR A 87 4.61 0.84 -10.71
CA THR A 87 3.89 0.66 -11.97
C THR A 87 2.68 1.57 -12.14
N LYS A 88 2.09 2.08 -11.06
CA LYS A 88 0.82 2.84 -11.10
C LYS A 88 0.92 4.27 -10.55
N LEU A 89 1.82 4.52 -9.61
CA LEU A 89 1.91 5.83 -8.96
C LEU A 89 3.06 6.68 -9.49
N LEU A 90 4.27 6.14 -9.54
CA LEU A 90 5.45 6.88 -10.00
C LEU A 90 5.35 7.37 -11.46
N PRO A 91 4.80 6.60 -12.41
CA PRO A 91 4.67 7.08 -13.80
C PRO A 91 3.83 8.35 -13.91
N TYR A 92 2.81 8.49 -13.06
CA TYR A 92 1.89 9.64 -13.09
C TYR A 92 2.33 10.78 -12.17
N PHE A 93 2.62 10.49 -10.90
CA PHE A 93 2.87 11.50 -9.87
C PHE A 93 4.36 11.80 -9.66
N GLY A 94 5.28 10.93 -10.09
CA GLY A 94 6.69 10.94 -9.69
C GLY A 94 7.41 12.29 -9.84
N ARG A 95 7.09 13.05 -10.88
CA ARG A 95 7.71 14.37 -11.16
C ARG A 95 7.00 15.54 -10.48
N LEU A 96 5.80 15.32 -9.94
CA LEU A 96 5.02 16.37 -9.29
C LEU A 96 5.54 16.61 -7.87
N LYS A 97 5.51 17.85 -7.41
CA LYS A 97 5.80 18.17 -6.01
C LYS A 97 4.65 17.73 -5.10
N MET A 98 4.97 17.16 -3.95
CA MET A 98 3.99 16.66 -2.98
C MET A 98 2.93 17.71 -2.60
N CYS A 99 3.36 18.94 -2.35
CA CYS A 99 2.49 20.07 -2.01
C CYS A 99 1.57 20.53 -3.17
N ASN A 100 1.92 20.22 -4.41
CA ASN A 100 1.19 20.66 -5.60
C ASN A 100 0.20 19.60 -6.13
N ILE A 101 0.23 18.37 -5.57
CA ILE A 101 -0.72 17.33 -6.00
C ILE A 101 -2.10 17.65 -5.44
N THR A 102 -3.01 17.98 -6.35
CA THR A 102 -4.39 18.38 -6.02
C THR A 102 -5.38 17.22 -6.13
N ALA A 103 -6.54 17.36 -5.48
CA ALA A 103 -7.64 16.40 -5.65
C ALA A 103 -8.10 16.28 -7.11
N GLN A 104 -8.05 17.37 -7.88
CA GLN A 104 -8.38 17.38 -9.31
C GLN A 104 -7.47 16.43 -10.10
N GLN A 105 -6.16 16.53 -9.90
CA GLN A 105 -5.19 15.64 -10.57
C GLN A 105 -5.39 14.17 -10.18
N ILE A 106 -5.73 13.90 -8.90
CA ILE A 106 -6.05 12.55 -8.46
C ILE A 106 -7.30 12.02 -9.15
N ILE A 107 -8.37 12.82 -9.28
CA ILE A 107 -9.59 12.43 -10.00
C ILE A 107 -9.28 12.14 -11.48
N THR A 108 -8.46 12.97 -12.13
CA THR A 108 -8.03 12.71 -13.52
C THR A 108 -7.31 11.36 -13.65
N TRP A 109 -6.33 11.12 -12.77
CA TRP A 109 -5.64 9.83 -12.72
C TRP A 109 -6.58 8.65 -12.42
N GLN A 110 -7.53 8.80 -11.50
CA GLN A 110 -8.53 7.76 -11.22
C GLN A 110 -9.36 7.43 -12.46
N ASN A 111 -9.77 8.44 -13.23
CA ASN A 111 -10.53 8.24 -14.47
C ASN A 111 -9.69 7.49 -15.52
N GLU A 112 -8.42 7.82 -15.67
CA GLU A 112 -7.50 7.09 -16.55
C GLU A 112 -7.38 5.63 -16.12
N MET A 113 -7.18 5.37 -14.82
CA MET A 113 -7.08 4.02 -14.26
C MET A 113 -8.37 3.20 -14.44
N MET A 114 -9.55 3.83 -14.27
CA MET A 114 -10.84 3.17 -14.46
C MET A 114 -11.16 2.86 -15.93
N ASN A 115 -10.68 3.68 -16.84
CA ASN A 115 -10.87 3.50 -18.30
C ASN A 115 -9.79 2.62 -18.93
N HIS A 116 -8.73 2.29 -18.18
CA HIS A 116 -7.64 1.45 -18.69
C HIS A 116 -8.14 0.04 -19.02
N LYS A 117 -7.72 -0.46 -20.18
CA LYS A 117 -7.93 -1.84 -20.62
C LYS A 117 -6.56 -2.47 -20.92
N ASP A 118 -6.40 -3.71 -20.54
CA ASP A 118 -5.22 -4.49 -20.93
C ASP A 118 -5.23 -4.87 -22.42
N GLU A 119 -4.19 -5.56 -22.89
CA GLU A 119 -4.06 -6.01 -24.28
C GLU A 119 -5.22 -6.92 -24.73
N SER A 120 -5.90 -7.58 -23.78
CA SER A 120 -7.10 -8.40 -24.02
C SER A 120 -8.42 -7.61 -23.94
N GLY A 121 -8.35 -6.28 -23.73
CA GLY A 121 -9.51 -5.40 -23.60
C GLY A 121 -10.18 -5.45 -22.23
N LYS A 122 -9.57 -6.13 -21.24
CA LYS A 122 -10.13 -6.32 -19.91
C LYS A 122 -9.80 -5.14 -18.98
N PRO A 123 -10.77 -4.51 -18.31
CA PRO A 123 -10.54 -3.42 -17.37
C PRO A 123 -9.98 -3.94 -16.03
N TYR A 124 -9.35 -3.05 -15.27
CA TYR A 124 -8.98 -3.36 -13.88
C TYR A 124 -10.21 -3.70 -13.04
N SER A 125 -10.08 -4.69 -12.17
CA SER A 125 -11.16 -5.02 -11.23
C SER A 125 -11.41 -3.87 -10.24
N PRO A 126 -12.66 -3.65 -9.80
CA PRO A 126 -12.97 -2.61 -8.82
C PRO A 126 -12.20 -2.75 -7.49
N VAL A 127 -11.88 -3.98 -7.08
CA VAL A 127 -11.09 -4.28 -5.88
C VAL A 127 -9.63 -3.86 -6.07
N TYR A 128 -9.05 -4.13 -7.24
CA TYR A 128 -7.69 -3.72 -7.57
C TYR A 128 -7.57 -2.19 -7.62
N LEU A 129 -8.49 -1.50 -8.28
CA LEU A 129 -8.55 -0.04 -8.33
C LEU A 129 -8.57 0.55 -6.91
N LYS A 130 -9.40 -0.01 -6.02
CA LYS A 130 -9.44 0.41 -4.62
C LYS A 130 -8.11 0.18 -3.91
N THR A 131 -7.44 -0.93 -4.15
CA THR A 131 -6.13 -1.24 -3.56
C THR A 131 -5.07 -0.23 -4.00
N VAL A 132 -5.05 0.12 -5.30
CA VAL A 132 -4.15 1.11 -5.87
C VAL A 132 -4.40 2.50 -5.26
N HIS A 133 -5.66 2.92 -5.16
CA HIS A 133 -6.03 4.18 -4.51
C HIS A 133 -5.63 4.22 -3.03
N ASN A 134 -5.86 3.13 -2.30
CA ASN A 134 -5.50 3.03 -0.89
C ASN A 134 -3.99 3.15 -0.69
N GLN A 135 -3.17 2.64 -1.62
CA GLN A 135 -1.72 2.79 -1.55
C GLN A 135 -1.28 4.25 -1.74
N LEU A 136 -1.87 4.99 -2.69
CA LEU A 136 -1.63 6.42 -2.85
C LEU A 136 -2.02 7.19 -1.59
N SER A 137 -3.22 6.93 -1.07
CA SER A 137 -3.72 7.57 0.15
C SER A 137 -2.85 7.25 1.39
N ALA A 138 -2.28 6.05 1.48
CA ALA A 138 -1.37 5.66 2.56
C ALA A 138 -0.07 6.49 2.53
N ILE A 139 0.49 6.74 1.35
CA ILE A 139 1.68 7.60 1.18
C ILE A 139 1.37 9.03 1.64
N PHE A 140 0.24 9.60 1.20
CA PHE A 140 -0.16 10.94 1.64
C PHE A 140 -0.49 11.02 3.14
N ASN A 141 -1.12 9.99 3.71
CA ASN A 141 -1.35 9.94 5.16
C ASN A 141 -0.03 9.88 5.95
N HIS A 142 0.98 9.18 5.44
CA HIS A 142 2.31 9.15 6.02
C HIS A 142 2.97 10.54 5.98
N ALA A 143 2.86 11.23 4.84
CA ALA A 143 3.34 12.60 4.66
C ALA A 143 2.67 13.58 5.64
N VAL A 144 1.35 13.49 5.81
CA VAL A 144 0.60 14.31 6.75
C VAL A 144 1.02 14.04 8.20
N ARG A 145 1.20 12.76 8.56
CA ARG A 145 1.48 12.37 9.94
C ARG A 145 2.89 12.69 10.39
N TYR A 146 3.89 12.53 9.51
CA TYR A 146 5.30 12.56 9.91
C TYR A 146 6.13 13.64 9.22
N TYR A 147 5.64 14.22 8.12
CA TYR A 147 6.40 15.15 7.29
C TYR A 147 5.67 16.48 7.05
N ASN A 148 4.75 16.82 7.91
CA ASN A 148 4.05 18.11 7.95
C ASN A 148 3.33 18.50 6.64
N LEU A 149 2.93 17.53 5.80
CA LEU A 149 2.04 17.84 4.70
C LEU A 149 0.68 18.27 5.28
N ARG A 150 0.12 19.36 4.79
CA ARG A 150 -1.08 20.00 5.35
C ARG A 150 -2.30 19.08 5.36
N GLU A 151 -2.55 18.38 4.27
CA GLU A 151 -3.71 17.49 4.13
C GLU A 151 -3.46 16.40 3.09
N ASN A 152 -4.21 15.31 3.20
CA ASN A 152 -4.19 14.25 2.19
C ASN A 152 -5.19 14.58 1.07
N PRO A 153 -4.74 14.88 -0.16
CA PRO A 153 -5.63 15.25 -1.27
C PRO A 153 -6.52 14.09 -1.74
N CYS A 154 -6.15 12.83 -1.45
CA CYS A 154 -6.98 11.67 -1.74
C CYS A 154 -8.32 11.68 -0.98
N LYS A 155 -8.37 12.31 0.20
CA LYS A 155 -9.62 12.41 0.98
C LYS A 155 -10.66 13.26 0.26
N LYS A 156 -10.23 14.36 -0.40
CA LYS A 156 -11.12 15.22 -1.20
C LYS A 156 -11.50 14.59 -2.54
N ALA A 157 -10.56 13.87 -3.16
CA ALA A 157 -10.82 13.18 -4.43
C ALA A 157 -11.81 12.03 -4.28
N GLY A 158 -11.91 11.44 -3.10
CA GLY A 158 -12.70 10.23 -2.88
C GLY A 158 -12.01 8.96 -3.36
N SER A 159 -12.58 7.80 -3.03
CA SER A 159 -12.02 6.50 -3.37
C SER A 159 -12.42 6.07 -4.78
N MET A 160 -11.51 5.45 -5.52
CA MET A 160 -11.88 4.74 -6.76
C MET A 160 -12.10 3.25 -6.48
N GLY A 161 -12.96 2.63 -7.30
CA GLY A 161 -13.31 1.22 -7.15
C GLY A 161 -14.26 0.96 -5.98
N LYS A 162 -14.68 -0.27 -5.86
CA LYS A 162 -15.63 -0.71 -4.81
C LYS A 162 -15.11 -1.98 -4.15
N LYS A 163 -15.36 -2.13 -2.86
CA LYS A 163 -15.23 -3.42 -2.20
C LYS A 163 -16.45 -4.26 -2.62
N LYS A 164 -16.26 -5.20 -3.52
CA LYS A 164 -17.34 -6.10 -3.91
C LYS A 164 -17.31 -7.29 -2.94
N ASN A 165 -18.30 -7.39 -2.09
CA ASN A 165 -18.57 -8.63 -1.38
C ASN A 165 -19.15 -9.61 -2.41
N ARG A 166 -18.33 -10.54 -2.89
CA ARG A 166 -18.85 -11.73 -3.57
C ARG A 166 -19.22 -12.73 -2.47
N GLU A 167 -20.36 -13.39 -2.62
CA GLU A 167 -20.62 -14.60 -1.86
C GLU A 167 -19.44 -15.55 -2.04
N MET A 168 -18.93 -16.06 -0.94
CA MET A 168 -17.83 -17.00 -0.96
C MET A 168 -18.42 -18.36 -1.36
N MET A 169 -18.03 -18.83 -2.53
CA MET A 169 -18.40 -20.17 -2.98
C MET A 169 -17.59 -21.19 -2.18
N PHE A 170 -18.28 -22.19 -1.69
CA PHE A 170 -17.68 -23.34 -1.00
C PHE A 170 -18.28 -24.64 -1.58
N TRP A 171 -17.54 -25.71 -1.46
CA TRP A 171 -18.04 -27.03 -1.88
C TRP A 171 -18.81 -27.67 -0.73
N THR A 172 -19.93 -28.31 -1.06
CA THR A 172 -20.59 -29.21 -0.13
C THR A 172 -19.74 -30.46 0.05
N LYS A 173 -20.03 -31.24 1.10
CA LYS A 173 -19.35 -32.51 1.32
C LYS A 173 -19.45 -33.47 0.12
N GLU A 174 -20.62 -33.57 -0.46
CA GLU A 174 -20.86 -34.41 -1.61
C GLU A 174 -20.07 -33.98 -2.85
N GLN A 175 -19.95 -32.69 -3.07
CA GLN A 175 -19.12 -32.12 -4.15
C GLN A 175 -17.64 -32.39 -3.92
N TYR A 176 -17.18 -32.23 -2.69
CA TYR A 176 -15.80 -32.51 -2.35
C TYR A 176 -15.47 -34.01 -2.54
N LEU A 177 -16.30 -34.93 -2.05
CA LEU A 177 -16.07 -36.37 -2.20
C LEU A 177 -15.95 -36.79 -3.67
N LYS A 178 -16.81 -36.29 -4.55
CA LYS A 178 -16.70 -36.52 -6.00
C LYS A 178 -15.39 -36.02 -6.59
N PHE A 179 -14.91 -34.90 -6.11
CA PHE A 179 -13.59 -34.35 -6.51
C PHE A 179 -12.46 -35.25 -6.00
N ALA A 180 -12.52 -35.67 -4.74
CA ALA A 180 -11.51 -36.52 -4.11
C ALA A 180 -11.37 -37.87 -4.88
N GLU A 181 -12.45 -38.51 -5.27
CA GLU A 181 -12.44 -39.73 -6.10
C GLU A 181 -11.61 -39.55 -7.38
N VAL A 182 -11.76 -38.41 -8.08
CA VAL A 182 -11.02 -38.13 -9.32
C VAL A 182 -9.54 -37.88 -9.06
N MET A 183 -9.17 -37.47 -7.83
CA MET A 183 -7.81 -37.14 -7.46
C MET A 183 -7.03 -38.33 -6.90
N MET A 184 -7.63 -39.49 -6.68
CA MET A 184 -7.01 -40.67 -6.08
C MET A 184 -5.78 -41.19 -6.87
N ASP A 185 -5.75 -41.01 -8.18
CA ASP A 185 -4.63 -41.36 -9.04
C ASP A 185 -3.39 -40.42 -8.89
N LYS A 186 -3.53 -39.33 -8.11
CA LYS A 186 -2.48 -38.34 -7.83
C LYS A 186 -2.23 -38.22 -6.34
N PRO A 187 -1.54 -39.16 -5.71
CA PRO A 187 -1.47 -39.28 -4.23
C PRO A 187 -1.06 -37.99 -3.53
N LEU A 188 0.00 -37.32 -3.97
CA LEU A 188 0.45 -36.06 -3.33
C LEU A 188 -0.62 -34.97 -3.36
N SER A 189 -1.33 -34.84 -4.48
CA SER A 189 -2.43 -33.87 -4.59
C SER A 189 -3.64 -34.29 -3.78
N PHE A 190 -3.97 -35.58 -3.76
CA PHE A 190 -5.06 -36.12 -2.99
C PHE A 190 -4.89 -35.82 -1.51
N TYR A 191 -3.78 -36.22 -0.89
CA TYR A 191 -3.53 -35.95 0.53
C TYR A 191 -3.43 -34.45 0.86
N ALA A 192 -2.89 -33.65 -0.05
CA ALA A 192 -2.88 -32.21 0.12
C ALA A 192 -4.31 -31.62 0.20
N PHE A 193 -5.24 -32.08 -0.67
CA PHE A 193 -6.64 -31.64 -0.64
C PHE A 193 -7.39 -32.21 0.58
N GLU A 194 -7.12 -33.44 0.99
CA GLU A 194 -7.65 -34.02 2.22
C GLU A 194 -7.29 -33.16 3.45
N MET A 195 -6.03 -32.79 3.57
CA MET A 195 -5.56 -31.89 4.64
C MET A 195 -6.23 -30.51 4.58
N LEU A 196 -6.36 -29.91 3.39
CA LEU A 196 -7.01 -28.62 3.22
C LEU A 196 -8.48 -28.66 3.61
N TYR A 197 -9.20 -29.69 3.19
CA TYR A 197 -10.64 -29.82 3.41
C TYR A 197 -10.98 -30.16 4.86
N TRP A 198 -10.39 -31.25 5.38
CA TRP A 198 -10.75 -31.76 6.70
C TRP A 198 -10.11 -31.00 7.85
N CYS A 199 -8.91 -30.46 7.68
CA CYS A 199 -8.22 -29.69 8.72
C CYS A 199 -8.45 -28.18 8.59
N GLY A 200 -9.01 -27.68 7.47
CA GLY A 200 -9.27 -26.26 7.27
C GLY A 200 -8.03 -25.38 7.31
N ILE A 201 -6.87 -25.91 6.94
CA ILE A 201 -5.60 -25.19 6.88
C ILE A 201 -5.50 -24.39 5.58
N ARG A 202 -4.65 -23.36 5.57
CA ARG A 202 -4.41 -22.56 4.36
C ARG A 202 -3.37 -23.24 3.47
N GLU A 203 -3.43 -23.03 2.16
CA GLU A 203 -2.47 -23.58 1.18
C GLU A 203 -1.01 -23.29 1.60
N GLY A 204 -0.67 -22.07 1.98
CA GLY A 204 0.68 -21.74 2.42
C GLY A 204 1.08 -22.41 3.74
N GLU A 205 0.13 -22.70 4.62
CA GLU A 205 0.37 -23.45 5.85
C GLU A 205 0.65 -24.93 5.51
N LEU A 206 -0.16 -25.53 4.62
CA LEU A 206 0.05 -26.89 4.13
C LEU A 206 1.45 -27.07 3.52
N LEU A 207 1.82 -26.18 2.58
CA LEU A 207 3.11 -26.26 1.87
C LEU A 207 4.33 -26.02 2.79
N ALA A 208 4.12 -25.51 4.00
CA ALA A 208 5.18 -25.34 4.99
C ALA A 208 5.31 -26.53 5.94
N LEU A 209 4.37 -27.50 5.93
CA LEU A 209 4.40 -28.63 6.85
C LEU A 209 5.62 -29.54 6.61
N THR A 210 6.11 -30.08 7.69
CA THR A 210 7.17 -31.09 7.72
C THR A 210 6.74 -32.25 8.62
N PRO A 211 7.32 -33.44 8.53
CA PRO A 211 6.98 -34.58 9.43
C PRO A 211 7.00 -34.23 10.91
N ALA A 212 7.89 -33.31 11.32
CA ALA A 212 8.01 -32.89 12.73
C ALA A 212 6.78 -32.08 13.23
N ASP A 213 5.92 -31.62 12.35
CA ASP A 213 4.71 -30.89 12.73
C ASP A 213 3.54 -31.82 13.10
N PHE A 214 3.66 -33.12 12.85
CA PHE A 214 2.63 -34.12 13.10
C PHE A 214 2.90 -34.90 14.39
N ASP A 215 1.86 -35.10 15.19
CA ASP A 215 1.84 -36.04 16.32
C ASP A 215 0.74 -37.07 16.01
N PHE A 216 1.15 -38.24 15.46
CA PHE A 216 0.23 -39.27 15.02
C PHE A 216 -0.41 -39.99 16.20
N GLU A 217 0.25 -40.09 17.37
CA GLU A 217 -0.34 -40.68 18.58
C GLU A 217 -1.51 -39.85 19.09
N LYS A 218 -1.32 -38.50 19.12
CA LYS A 218 -2.36 -37.55 19.50
C LYS A 218 -3.27 -37.15 18.37
N ARG A 219 -2.98 -37.60 17.14
CA ARG A 219 -3.69 -37.24 15.92
C ARG A 219 -3.77 -35.71 15.74
N THR A 220 -2.67 -35.01 15.90
CA THR A 220 -2.63 -33.56 15.79
C THR A 220 -1.56 -33.10 14.82
N VAL A 221 -1.85 -31.92 14.19
CA VAL A 221 -0.88 -31.18 13.38
C VAL A 221 -0.70 -29.77 13.93
N THR A 222 0.56 -29.35 14.06
CA THR A 222 0.91 -28.02 14.56
C THR A 222 1.11 -27.02 13.39
N ILE A 223 0.35 -25.94 13.40
CA ILE A 223 0.44 -24.87 12.40
C ILE A 223 1.12 -23.67 13.02
N ASN A 224 2.39 -23.43 12.65
CA ASN A 224 3.20 -22.32 13.17
C ASN A 224 4.04 -21.62 12.09
N LYS A 225 3.90 -22.01 10.83
CA LYS A 225 4.64 -21.48 9.69
C LYS A 225 3.78 -21.46 8.43
N SER A 226 4.20 -20.68 7.44
CA SER A 226 3.53 -20.57 6.14
C SER A 226 4.57 -20.38 5.05
N TYR A 227 4.44 -21.15 3.99
CA TYR A 227 5.25 -21.06 2.78
C TYR A 227 4.65 -20.02 1.80
N GLN A 228 5.53 -19.35 1.09
CA GLN A 228 5.19 -18.53 -0.06
C GLN A 228 6.38 -18.47 -1.01
N ARG A 229 6.10 -18.28 -2.30
CA ARG A 229 7.14 -18.02 -3.30
C ARG A 229 7.11 -16.55 -3.71
N LEU A 230 8.23 -15.84 -3.49
CA LEU A 230 8.35 -14.42 -3.78
C LEU A 230 9.56 -14.18 -4.66
N ASN A 231 9.37 -13.55 -5.83
CA ASN A 231 10.44 -13.27 -6.79
C ASN A 231 11.28 -14.50 -7.16
N GLY A 232 10.62 -15.68 -7.26
CA GLY A 232 11.30 -16.95 -7.59
C GLY A 232 12.00 -17.61 -6.41
N GLN A 233 12.01 -17.00 -5.22
CA GLN A 233 12.60 -17.58 -3.99
C GLN A 233 11.52 -18.16 -3.09
N ASP A 234 11.81 -19.30 -2.51
CA ASP A 234 10.96 -19.97 -1.54
C ASP A 234 11.18 -19.36 -0.16
N LEU A 235 10.11 -18.92 0.48
CA LEU A 235 10.15 -18.22 1.75
C LEU A 235 9.20 -18.88 2.75
N ILE A 236 9.74 -19.33 3.90
CA ILE A 236 8.94 -19.79 5.03
C ILE A 236 8.89 -18.66 6.06
N THR A 237 7.69 -18.25 6.43
CA THR A 237 7.44 -17.15 7.36
C THR A 237 6.58 -17.61 8.53
N THR A 238 6.67 -16.86 9.64
CA THR A 238 5.72 -17.03 10.75
C THR A 238 4.32 -16.62 10.30
N PRO A 239 3.25 -17.16 10.89
CA PRO A 239 1.88 -16.77 10.64
C PRO A 239 1.66 -15.26 10.82
N LYS A 240 0.56 -14.75 10.26
CA LYS A 240 0.26 -13.30 10.26
C LYS A 240 0.05 -12.73 11.66
N THR A 241 -0.48 -13.52 12.57
CA THR A 241 -0.73 -13.17 13.98
C THR A 241 -0.38 -14.34 14.88
N GLU A 242 -0.05 -14.07 16.14
CA GLU A 242 0.21 -15.12 17.14
C GLU A 242 -0.96 -16.09 17.29
N LYS A 243 -2.21 -15.58 17.21
CA LYS A 243 -3.44 -16.40 17.24
C LYS A 243 -3.57 -17.38 16.05
N SER A 244 -2.76 -17.21 15.01
CA SER A 244 -2.74 -18.15 13.88
C SER A 244 -1.90 -19.39 14.17
N ASN A 245 -1.06 -19.36 15.21
CA ASN A 245 -0.39 -20.55 15.74
C ASN A 245 -1.46 -21.40 16.43
N ARG A 246 -1.62 -22.63 15.97
CA ARG A 246 -2.66 -23.52 16.49
C ARG A 246 -2.29 -24.97 16.28
N VAL A 247 -2.84 -25.81 17.12
CA VAL A 247 -2.82 -27.27 16.96
C VAL A 247 -4.22 -27.70 16.49
N ILE A 248 -4.26 -28.53 15.47
CA ILE A 248 -5.51 -29.04 14.87
C ILE A 248 -5.55 -30.54 15.10
N THR A 249 -6.68 -31.04 15.58
CA THR A 249 -6.93 -32.49 15.66
C THR A 249 -7.33 -32.98 14.26
N MET A 250 -6.63 -33.99 13.77
CA MET A 250 -6.94 -34.65 12.48
C MET A 250 -8.02 -35.74 12.68
N PRO A 251 -8.90 -35.92 11.69
CA PRO A 251 -9.78 -37.08 11.68
C PRO A 251 -8.96 -38.39 11.68
N GLN A 252 -9.50 -39.41 12.34
CA GLN A 252 -8.78 -40.70 12.48
C GLN A 252 -8.40 -41.30 11.12
N PHE A 253 -9.34 -41.38 10.19
CA PHE A 253 -9.07 -41.90 8.84
C PHE A 253 -7.92 -41.19 8.14
N LEU A 254 -7.86 -39.85 8.26
CA LEU A 254 -6.79 -39.05 7.64
C LEU A 254 -5.43 -39.31 8.29
N THR A 255 -5.39 -39.60 9.60
CA THR A 255 -4.17 -39.96 10.33
C THR A 255 -3.62 -41.33 9.94
N GLU A 256 -4.51 -42.27 9.57
CA GLU A 256 -4.16 -43.59 9.12
C GLU A 256 -3.71 -43.64 7.65
N GLU A 257 -4.10 -42.67 6.84
CA GLU A 257 -3.78 -42.57 5.42
C GLU A 257 -2.50 -41.80 5.09
N ILE A 258 -2.09 -40.84 5.95
CA ILE A 258 -0.90 -39.98 5.77
C ILE A 258 0.31 -40.65 6.47
#